data_2aa933892684d3419236f3588500fd14
#
_entry.id   2aa933892684d3419236f3588500fd14
#
_cell.length_a   1.000
_cell.length_b   1.000
_cell.length_c   1.000
_cell.angle_alpha   90.00
_cell.angle_beta   90.00
_cell.angle_gamma   90.00
#
_symmetry.space_group_name_H-M   'P 1'
#
loop_
_entity.id
_entity.type
_entity.pdbx_description
1 polymer ?
#
loop_
_entity_poly.entity_id
_entity_poly.type
_entity_poly.pdbx_seq_one_letter_code
_entity_poly.pdbx_strand_id
1 'polypeptide(L)'
;MIFPIGNTIINSTNHLYEVIIVEFKDRLRQLRKERKLTQTEVGKAIGVTAGSVSKFETGLKPASRETVERAANFFEVPIDFILGRSDSREVDEDFNKKYHGIKSRLEQLPEEHQEIVLQNMLSIMESLEKLNNPNEK
;
A
#
# COMPACT_ATOMS: atom_id res chain seq x y z
N MET A 1 -10.30 12.70 13.76
CA MET A 1 -10.09 13.76 12.77
C MET A 1 -11.06 13.55 11.63
N ILE A 2 -11.97 14.46 11.45
CA ILE A 2 -13.00 14.37 10.42
C ILE A 2 -12.45 15.05 9.18
N PHE A 3 -12.18 14.29 8.12
CA PHE A 3 -11.91 14.86 6.81
C PHE A 3 -13.24 15.19 6.15
N PRO A 4 -13.46 16.43 5.69
CA PRO A 4 -14.70 16.79 5.03
C PRO A 4 -14.69 16.27 3.59
N ILE A 5 -15.01 14.99 3.45
CA ILE A 5 -15.43 14.44 2.18
C ILE A 5 -16.88 14.03 2.41
N GLY A 6 -17.80 14.97 2.11
CA GLY A 6 -19.23 14.76 2.10
C GLY A 6 -19.79 13.90 3.23
N ASN A 7 -20.30 14.51 4.25
CA ASN A 7 -21.32 14.07 5.22
C ASN A 7 -21.45 12.57 5.60
N THR A 8 -20.40 11.78 5.50
CA THR A 8 -20.48 10.38 5.88
C THR A 8 -19.70 10.17 7.17
N ILE A 9 -20.41 9.79 8.22
CA ILE A 9 -19.79 9.25 9.43
C ILE A 9 -19.20 7.91 9.05
N ILE A 10 -17.90 7.90 8.79
CA ILE A 10 -17.17 6.72 8.34
C ILE A 10 -16.63 6.02 9.59
N ASN A 11 -17.05 4.79 9.82
CA ASN A 11 -16.36 3.96 10.80
C ASN A 11 -14.95 3.62 10.29
N SER A 12 -14.03 3.32 11.16
CA SER A 12 -12.60 3.13 10.84
C SER A 12 -12.34 2.12 9.72
N THR A 13 -13.22 1.16 9.55
CA THR A 13 -13.10 0.11 8.51
C THR A 13 -13.47 0.66 7.12
N ASN A 14 -14.52 1.47 7.04
CA ASN A 14 -14.95 2.07 5.77
C ASN A 14 -13.97 3.15 5.30
N HIS A 15 -13.34 3.87 6.22
CA HIS A 15 -12.38 4.91 5.86
C HIS A 15 -11.14 4.34 5.13
N LEU A 16 -10.56 3.26 5.65
CA LEU A 16 -9.43 2.58 5.00
C LEU A 16 -9.81 2.07 3.61
N TYR A 17 -11.03 1.59 3.47
CA TYR A 17 -11.54 1.08 2.21
C TYR A 17 -11.70 2.20 1.16
N GLU A 18 -12.26 3.34 1.54
CA GLU A 18 -12.42 4.49 0.64
C GLU A 18 -11.07 5.08 0.21
N VAL A 19 -10.11 5.20 1.12
CA VAL A 19 -8.75 5.65 0.80
C VAL A 19 -8.09 4.70 -0.20
N ILE A 20 -8.19 3.39 0.00
CA ILE A 20 -7.65 2.39 -0.92
C ILE A 20 -8.29 2.49 -2.30
N ILE A 21 -9.60 2.67 -2.38
CA ILE A 21 -10.32 2.82 -3.66
C ILE A 21 -9.87 4.05 -4.42
N VAL A 22 -9.80 5.19 -3.78
CA VAL A 22 -9.41 6.46 -4.40
C VAL A 22 -7.99 6.39 -4.94
N GLU A 23 -7.06 5.94 -4.14
CA GLU A 23 -5.65 5.84 -4.55
C GLU A 23 -5.42 4.78 -5.61
N PHE A 24 -6.04 3.61 -5.47
CA PHE A 24 -5.94 2.54 -6.47
C PHE A 24 -6.49 2.98 -7.82
N LYS A 25 -7.62 3.67 -7.85
CA LYS A 25 -8.21 4.16 -9.11
C LYS A 25 -7.26 5.07 -9.87
N ASP A 26 -6.63 5.99 -9.17
CA ASP A 26 -5.72 6.97 -9.76
C ASP A 26 -4.43 6.31 -10.27
N ARG A 27 -3.83 5.42 -9.47
CA ARG A 27 -2.63 4.67 -9.84
C ARG A 27 -2.88 3.71 -11.01
N LEU A 28 -3.98 2.98 -10.99
CA LEU A 28 -4.35 2.07 -12.07
C LEU A 28 -4.48 2.82 -13.40
N ARG A 29 -5.22 3.92 -13.40
CA ARG A 29 -5.40 4.77 -14.56
C ARG A 29 -4.08 5.39 -15.05
N GLN A 30 -3.25 5.87 -14.13
CA GLN A 30 -1.93 6.42 -14.42
C GLN A 30 -1.06 5.39 -15.11
N LEU A 31 -0.87 4.21 -14.53
CA LEU A 31 -0.04 3.14 -15.05
C LEU A 31 -0.52 2.64 -16.42
N ARG A 32 -1.84 2.52 -16.59
CA ARG A 32 -2.43 2.17 -17.88
C ARG A 32 -2.09 3.18 -18.97
N LYS A 33 -2.28 4.46 -18.70
CA LYS A 33 -2.01 5.54 -19.65
C LYS A 33 -0.52 5.66 -19.98
N GLU A 34 0.36 5.50 -19.00
CA GLU A 34 1.81 5.52 -19.21
C GLU A 34 2.27 4.42 -20.18
N ARG A 35 1.68 3.24 -20.10
CA ARG A 35 1.94 2.15 -21.05
C ARG A 35 1.09 2.20 -22.32
N LYS A 36 0.25 3.23 -22.48
CA LYS A 36 -0.64 3.42 -23.63
C LYS A 36 -1.57 2.24 -23.89
N LEU A 37 -2.01 1.59 -22.81
CA LEU A 37 -2.92 0.46 -22.87
C LEU A 37 -4.37 0.90 -22.81
N THR A 38 -5.23 0.12 -23.46
CA THR A 38 -6.68 0.24 -23.34
C THR A 38 -7.19 -0.44 -22.06
N GLN A 39 -8.38 -0.09 -21.62
CA GLN A 39 -9.03 -0.78 -20.50
C GLN A 39 -9.26 -2.26 -20.79
N THR A 40 -9.51 -2.62 -22.06
CA THR A 40 -9.65 -4.01 -22.50
C THR A 40 -8.35 -4.79 -22.34
N GLU A 41 -7.23 -4.22 -22.72
CA GLU A 41 -5.91 -4.85 -22.60
C GLU A 41 -5.52 -5.06 -21.14
N VAL A 42 -5.74 -4.07 -20.29
CA VAL A 42 -5.52 -4.20 -18.85
C VAL A 42 -6.45 -5.27 -18.26
N GLY A 43 -7.73 -5.24 -18.62
CA GLY A 43 -8.71 -6.25 -18.16
C GLY A 43 -8.27 -7.68 -18.48
N LYS A 44 -7.81 -7.93 -19.69
CA LYS A 44 -7.26 -9.24 -20.08
C LYS A 44 -6.03 -9.63 -19.27
N ALA A 45 -5.13 -8.69 -19.02
CA ALA A 45 -3.91 -8.92 -18.27
C ALA A 45 -4.16 -9.29 -16.80
N ILE A 46 -5.13 -8.65 -16.16
CA ILE A 46 -5.44 -8.86 -14.74
C ILE A 46 -6.66 -9.77 -14.48
N GLY A 47 -7.23 -10.34 -15.54
CA GLY A 47 -8.31 -11.33 -15.45
C GLY A 47 -9.68 -10.75 -15.10
N VAL A 48 -9.98 -9.54 -15.55
CA VAL A 48 -11.29 -8.88 -15.38
C VAL A 48 -11.79 -8.31 -16.72
N THR A 49 -13.05 -7.88 -16.75
CA THR A 49 -13.62 -7.24 -17.95
C THR A 49 -13.14 -5.79 -18.10
N ALA A 50 -13.20 -5.25 -19.31
CA ALA A 50 -12.96 -3.83 -19.56
C ALA A 50 -13.91 -2.93 -18.76
N GLY A 51 -15.17 -3.34 -18.61
CA GLY A 51 -16.15 -2.65 -17.77
C GLY A 51 -15.76 -2.63 -16.29
N SER A 52 -15.16 -3.69 -15.79
CA SER A 52 -14.63 -3.72 -14.43
C SER A 52 -13.45 -2.75 -14.28
N VAL A 53 -12.52 -2.72 -15.23
CA VAL A 53 -11.39 -1.76 -15.23
C VAL A 53 -11.92 -0.32 -15.21
N SER A 54 -12.90 -0.01 -16.05
CA SER A 54 -13.56 1.30 -16.08
C SER A 54 -14.15 1.67 -14.70
N LYS A 55 -14.84 0.75 -14.05
CA LYS A 55 -15.41 0.96 -12.71
C LYS A 55 -14.34 1.13 -11.64
N PHE A 56 -13.23 0.42 -11.72
CA PHE A 56 -12.09 0.62 -10.81
C PHE A 56 -11.49 2.01 -10.99
N GLU A 57 -11.28 2.45 -12.21
CA GLU A 57 -10.69 3.77 -12.51
C GLU A 57 -11.60 4.95 -12.18
N THR A 58 -12.89 4.75 -12.14
CA THR A 58 -13.87 5.76 -11.73
C THR A 58 -14.24 5.71 -10.25
N GLY A 59 -13.79 4.69 -9.52
CA GLY A 59 -14.13 4.47 -8.13
C GLY A 59 -15.54 3.93 -7.89
N LEU A 60 -16.26 3.52 -8.96
CA LEU A 60 -17.60 2.95 -8.84
C LEU A 60 -17.64 1.54 -8.26
N LYS A 61 -16.54 0.82 -8.37
CA LYS A 61 -16.40 -0.55 -7.86
C LYS A 61 -15.04 -0.72 -7.18
N PRO A 62 -14.98 -1.33 -6.01
CA PRO A 62 -13.71 -1.70 -5.40
C PRO A 62 -13.09 -2.89 -6.11
N ALA A 63 -11.77 -2.91 -6.16
CA ALA A 63 -11.02 -4.08 -6.60
C ALA A 63 -10.79 -5.04 -5.41
N SER A 64 -10.89 -6.33 -5.65
CA SER A 64 -10.50 -7.33 -4.67
C SER A 64 -9.00 -7.29 -4.42
N ARG A 65 -8.56 -7.81 -3.28
CA ARG A 65 -7.13 -7.95 -2.98
C ARG A 65 -6.39 -8.69 -4.10
N GLU A 66 -6.95 -9.77 -4.59
CA GLU A 66 -6.38 -10.54 -5.68
C GLU A 66 -6.23 -9.72 -6.97
N THR A 67 -7.22 -8.91 -7.31
CA THR A 67 -7.16 -8.01 -8.46
C THR A 67 -6.06 -6.96 -8.30
N VAL A 68 -5.91 -6.38 -7.11
CA VAL A 68 -4.83 -5.43 -6.79
C VAL A 68 -3.46 -6.09 -6.94
N GLU A 69 -3.29 -7.29 -6.42
CA GLU A 69 -2.05 -8.06 -6.53
C GLU A 69 -1.69 -8.38 -7.99
N ARG A 70 -2.67 -8.79 -8.78
CA ARG A 70 -2.48 -9.04 -10.23
C ARG A 70 -2.11 -7.77 -10.99
N ALA A 71 -2.75 -6.65 -10.66
CA ALA A 71 -2.42 -5.36 -11.27
C ALA A 71 -1.00 -4.90 -10.90
N ALA A 72 -0.61 -5.01 -9.64
CA ALA A 72 0.74 -4.68 -9.19
C ALA A 72 1.80 -5.55 -9.91
N ASN A 73 1.56 -6.84 -10.03
CA ASN A 73 2.44 -7.76 -10.75
C ASN A 73 2.52 -7.43 -12.25
N PHE A 74 1.39 -7.17 -12.90
CA PHE A 74 1.34 -6.83 -14.32
C PHE A 74 2.10 -5.52 -14.63
N PHE A 75 1.92 -4.51 -13.80
CA PHE A 75 2.61 -3.24 -13.95
C PHE A 75 4.03 -3.23 -13.37
N GLU A 76 4.44 -4.31 -12.72
CA GLU A 76 5.76 -4.45 -12.09
C GLU A 76 6.05 -3.35 -11.07
N VAL A 77 5.06 -3.07 -10.27
CA VAL A 77 5.14 -2.08 -9.18
C VAL A 77 4.81 -2.73 -7.83
N PRO A 78 5.34 -2.20 -6.72
CA PRO A 78 4.95 -2.65 -5.39
C PRO A 78 3.45 -2.45 -5.13
N ILE A 79 2.87 -3.33 -4.32
CA ILE A 79 1.46 -3.20 -3.89
C ILE A 79 1.25 -1.86 -3.18
N ASP A 80 2.17 -1.42 -2.36
CA ASP A 80 2.08 -0.13 -1.67
C ASP A 80 2.05 1.05 -2.64
N PHE A 81 2.78 0.96 -3.76
CA PHE A 81 2.71 1.98 -4.81
C PHE A 81 1.33 2.01 -5.47
N ILE A 82 0.81 0.86 -5.91
CA ILE A 82 -0.48 0.83 -6.62
C ILE A 82 -1.67 1.19 -5.71
N LEU A 83 -1.52 0.98 -4.40
CA LEU A 83 -2.48 1.42 -3.37
C LEU A 83 -2.30 2.89 -2.94
N GLY A 84 -1.32 3.59 -3.49
CA GLY A 84 -1.04 4.99 -3.14
C GLY A 84 -0.38 5.20 -1.77
N ARG A 85 0.07 4.13 -1.12
CA ARG A 85 0.74 4.19 0.19
C ARG A 85 2.20 4.58 0.09
N SER A 86 2.78 4.48 -1.10
CA SER A 86 4.16 4.81 -1.40
C SER A 86 4.25 5.43 -2.80
N ASP A 87 5.12 6.40 -2.96
CA ASP A 87 5.44 6.98 -4.27
C ASP A 87 6.62 6.27 -4.96
N SER A 88 7.25 5.31 -4.27
CA SER A 88 8.34 4.51 -4.83
C SER A 88 7.81 3.37 -5.70
N ARG A 89 8.24 3.34 -6.94
CA ARG A 89 8.00 2.23 -7.89
C ARG A 89 9.04 1.12 -7.78
N GLU A 90 10.10 1.39 -7.06
CA GLU A 90 11.18 0.43 -6.88
C GLU A 90 10.86 -0.51 -5.74
N VAL A 91 11.03 -1.79 -5.99
CA VAL A 91 11.06 -2.80 -4.94
C VAL A 91 12.47 -2.80 -4.40
N ASP A 92 12.68 -2.29 -3.21
CA ASP A 92 13.96 -2.45 -2.53
C ASP A 92 14.09 -3.90 -2.05
N GLU A 93 14.55 -4.76 -2.97
CA GLU A 93 14.73 -6.19 -2.69
C GLU A 93 15.75 -6.43 -1.57
N ASP A 94 16.76 -5.59 -1.47
CA ASP A 94 17.78 -5.71 -0.42
C ASP A 94 17.20 -5.35 0.95
N PHE A 95 16.42 -4.27 1.03
CA PHE A 95 15.70 -3.91 2.25
C PHE A 95 14.71 -5.00 2.67
N ASN A 96 13.89 -5.47 1.73
CA ASN A 96 12.92 -6.53 2.00
C ASN A 96 13.59 -7.83 2.48
N LYS A 97 14.69 -8.21 1.86
CA LYS A 97 15.46 -9.39 2.27
C LYS A 97 16.02 -9.25 3.69
N LYS A 98 16.57 -8.08 4.02
CA LYS A 98 17.05 -7.77 5.38
C LYS A 98 15.90 -7.75 6.39
N TYR A 99 14.79 -7.11 6.05
CA TYR A 99 13.60 -7.06 6.91
C TYR A 99 13.06 -8.46 7.22
N HIS A 100 12.87 -9.29 6.20
CA HIS A 100 12.41 -10.67 6.38
C HIS A 100 13.40 -11.52 7.19
N GLY A 101 14.69 -11.30 7.02
CA GLY A 101 15.72 -11.95 7.83
C GLY A 101 15.63 -11.58 9.31
N ILE A 102 15.42 -10.31 9.60
CA ILE A 102 15.23 -9.82 11.00
C ILE A 102 13.94 -10.37 11.58
N LYS A 103 12.83 -10.30 10.84
CA LYS A 103 11.53 -10.82 11.26
C LYS A 103 11.61 -12.30 11.60
N SER A 104 12.19 -13.11 10.73
CA SER A 104 12.34 -14.55 10.95
C SER A 104 13.16 -14.88 12.18
N ARG A 105 14.23 -14.14 12.45
CA ARG A 105 15.05 -14.31 13.66
C ARG A 105 14.30 -13.90 14.93
N LEU A 106 13.51 -12.83 14.86
CA LEU A 106 12.69 -12.37 15.98
C LEU A 106 11.63 -13.42 16.34
N GLU A 107 10.96 -14.01 15.37
CA GLU A 107 9.93 -15.03 15.57
C GLU A 107 10.47 -16.33 16.20
N GLN A 108 11.77 -16.58 16.09
CA GLN A 108 12.44 -17.74 16.74
C GLN A 108 12.80 -17.51 18.21
N LEU A 109 12.71 -16.28 18.70
CA LEU A 109 12.97 -15.98 20.11
C LEU A 109 11.75 -16.34 20.98
N PRO A 110 11.98 -16.67 22.28
CA PRO A 110 10.89 -16.72 23.24
C PRO A 110 10.11 -15.42 23.28
N GLU A 111 8.80 -15.48 23.54
CA GLU A 111 7.88 -14.32 23.50
C GLU A 111 8.36 -13.14 24.36
N GLU A 112 8.85 -13.44 25.59
CA GLU A 112 9.44 -12.43 26.49
C GLU A 112 10.65 -11.71 25.87
N HIS A 113 11.46 -12.40 25.08
CA HIS A 113 12.61 -11.80 24.40
C HIS A 113 12.19 -11.00 23.17
N GLN A 114 11.13 -11.43 22.46
CA GLN A 114 10.57 -10.65 21.36
C GLN A 114 10.11 -9.28 21.83
N GLU A 115 9.40 -9.22 22.97
CA GLU A 115 8.91 -7.96 23.54
C GLU A 115 10.08 -7.01 23.89
N ILE A 116 11.13 -7.52 24.52
CA ILE A 116 12.33 -6.73 24.85
C ILE A 116 12.98 -6.16 23.58
N VAL A 117 13.11 -6.95 22.53
CA VAL A 117 13.69 -6.49 21.25
C VAL A 117 12.81 -5.41 20.62
N LEU A 118 11.50 -5.61 20.57
CA LEU A 118 10.56 -4.64 19.99
C LEU A 118 10.58 -3.30 20.73
N GLN A 119 10.58 -3.33 22.07
CA GLN A 119 10.66 -2.10 22.87
C GLN A 119 11.97 -1.35 22.65
N ASN A 120 13.10 -2.06 22.57
CA ASN A 120 14.38 -1.44 22.25
C ASN A 120 14.40 -0.83 20.85
N MET A 121 13.84 -1.51 19.85
CA MET A 121 13.72 -0.99 18.49
C MET A 121 12.89 0.29 18.46
N LEU A 122 11.74 0.32 19.12
CA LEU A 122 10.88 1.51 19.20
C LEU A 122 11.60 2.68 19.88
N SER A 123 12.32 2.43 20.97
CA SER A 123 13.09 3.46 21.66
C SER A 123 14.21 4.06 20.79
N ILE A 124 14.88 3.22 20.01
CA ILE A 124 15.91 3.68 19.05
C ILE A 124 15.26 4.53 17.94
N MET A 125 14.12 4.08 17.40
CA MET A 125 13.41 4.82 16.36
C MET A 125 12.98 6.20 16.85
N GLU A 126 12.36 6.29 18.02
CA GLU A 126 11.97 7.57 18.63
C GLU A 126 13.16 8.52 18.84
N SER A 127 14.30 7.96 19.25
CA SER A 127 15.53 8.74 19.44
C SER A 127 16.06 9.31 18.11
N LEU A 128 16.00 8.51 17.04
CA LEU A 128 16.43 8.94 15.71
C LEU A 128 15.45 9.96 15.09
N GLU A 129 14.16 9.79 15.30
CA GLU A 129 13.14 10.74 14.85
C GLU A 129 13.32 12.11 15.48
N LYS A 130 13.63 12.17 16.78
CA LYS A 130 13.96 13.41 17.48
C LYS A 130 15.22 14.09 16.95
N LEU A 131 16.20 13.34 16.48
CA LEU A 131 17.41 13.88 15.86
C LEU A 131 17.12 14.47 14.46
N ASN A 132 16.20 13.87 13.72
CA ASN A 132 15.82 14.33 12.39
C ASN A 132 14.83 15.50 12.43
N ASN A 133 14.17 15.76 13.54
CA ASN A 133 13.17 16.82 13.70
C ASN A 133 13.44 17.67 14.95
N PRO A 134 14.54 18.45 14.99
CA PRO A 134 14.97 19.19 16.19
C PRO A 134 14.03 20.33 16.62
N ASN A 135 12.95 20.60 15.86
CA ASN A 135 12.02 21.70 16.10
C ASN A 135 10.69 21.30 16.77
N GLU A 136 10.48 20.05 17.10
CA GLU A 136 9.37 19.67 17.99
C GLU A 136 9.83 19.76 19.46
N LYS A 137 9.65 20.94 20.00
CA LYS A 137 9.68 21.16 21.44
C LYS A 137 8.27 21.12 22.01
#